data_4c96d2138c5ed060bf15a90966e9877a
#
_entry.id   4c96d2138c5ed060bf15a90966e9877a
#
_cell.length_a   1.000
_cell.length_b   1.000
_cell.length_c   1.000
_cell.angle_alpha   90.00
_cell.angle_beta   90.00
_cell.angle_gamma   90.00
#
_symmetry.space_group_name_H-M   'P 1'
#
loop_
_entity.id
_entity.type
_entity.pdbx_description
1 polymer ?
#
loop_
_entity_poly.entity_id
_entity_poly.type
_entity_poly.pdbx_seq_one_letter_code
_entity_poly.pdbx_strand_id
1 'polypeptide(L)'
;MDELLSYSDIISIHVPGVPNGESLINIKELNLLKSECFVINLSRGGVVNERDLFNFLVLNQNIQFALDVFENEPYSGDLLNFKNITFTPHIGTYTKESKNLMEMEAVKNLINYINS
;
A
#
# COMPACT_ATOMS: atom_id res chain seq x y z
N MET A 1 -5.29 8.37 -14.32
CA MET A 1 -5.39 8.05 -12.87
C MET A 1 -6.63 8.67 -12.24
N ASP A 2 -6.93 9.92 -12.52
CA ASP A 2 -8.06 10.66 -11.92
C ASP A 2 -9.41 9.96 -12.11
N GLU A 3 -9.70 9.47 -13.31
CA GLU A 3 -10.91 8.71 -13.60
C GLU A 3 -11.01 7.42 -12.76
N LEU A 4 -9.90 6.66 -12.65
CA LEU A 4 -9.85 5.47 -11.81
C LEU A 4 -10.18 5.82 -10.34
N LEU A 5 -9.56 6.84 -9.79
CA LEU A 5 -9.78 7.24 -8.40
C LEU A 5 -11.22 7.71 -8.15
N SER A 6 -11.82 8.43 -9.13
CA SER A 6 -13.16 9.01 -8.98
C SER A 6 -14.31 8.01 -9.14
N TYR A 7 -14.10 6.90 -9.84
CA TYR A 7 -15.18 5.94 -10.16
C TYR A 7 -15.06 4.60 -9.44
N SER A 8 -13.90 4.28 -8.85
CA SER A 8 -13.70 3.00 -8.19
C SER A 8 -14.31 2.95 -6.79
N ASP A 9 -14.93 1.83 -6.44
CA ASP A 9 -15.37 1.51 -5.09
C ASP A 9 -14.25 0.88 -4.27
N ILE A 10 -13.36 0.12 -4.94
CA ILE A 10 -12.19 -0.53 -4.34
C ILE A 10 -10.96 -0.23 -5.20
N ILE A 11 -9.89 0.20 -4.56
CA ILE A 11 -8.59 0.49 -5.20
C ILE A 11 -7.52 -0.35 -4.51
N SER A 12 -6.82 -1.17 -5.29
CA SER A 12 -5.67 -1.94 -4.81
C SER A 12 -4.39 -1.47 -5.49
N ILE A 13 -3.39 -1.11 -4.68
CA ILE A 13 -2.12 -0.52 -5.14
C ILE A 13 -1.06 -1.62 -5.25
N HIS A 14 -0.46 -1.77 -6.45
CA HIS A 14 0.53 -2.80 -6.79
C HIS A 14 1.74 -2.23 -7.54
N VAL A 15 2.20 -1.05 -7.17
CA VAL A 15 3.35 -0.39 -7.80
C VAL A 15 4.66 -0.71 -7.06
N PRO A 16 5.81 -0.72 -7.74
CA PRO A 16 7.10 -1.11 -7.14
C PRO A 16 7.68 -0.07 -6.15
N GLY A 17 7.00 1.00 -5.90
CA GLY A 17 7.46 2.16 -5.13
C GLY A 17 7.62 3.38 -6.04
N VAL A 18 7.96 4.51 -5.43
CA VAL A 18 8.08 5.77 -6.16
C VAL A 18 9.54 6.22 -6.19
N PRO A 19 10.12 6.36 -7.38
CA PRO A 19 11.43 6.97 -7.51
C PRO A 19 11.40 8.42 -7.00
N ASN A 20 12.50 8.88 -6.41
CA ASN A 20 12.70 10.26 -5.96
C ASN A 20 11.85 10.73 -4.77
N GLY A 21 11.17 9.86 -4.05
CA GLY A 21 10.46 10.20 -2.81
C GLY A 21 9.16 11.00 -3.00
N GLU A 22 8.65 11.09 -4.22
CA GLU A 22 7.32 11.66 -4.47
C GLU A 22 6.25 10.58 -4.36
N SER A 23 5.29 10.74 -3.46
CA SER A 23 4.18 9.79 -3.31
C SER A 23 3.28 9.79 -4.54
N LEU A 24 2.81 8.60 -4.93
CA LEU A 24 1.85 8.45 -6.03
C LEU A 24 0.46 8.97 -5.65
N ILE A 25 0.08 8.73 -4.40
CA ILE A 25 -1.19 9.17 -3.82
C ILE A 25 -0.88 10.18 -2.73
N ASN A 26 -1.16 11.45 -3.03
CA ASN A 26 -1.04 12.57 -2.11
C ASN A 26 -2.42 13.24 -1.92
N ILE A 27 -2.49 14.39 -1.28
CA ILE A 27 -3.77 15.06 -0.96
C ILE A 27 -4.64 15.31 -2.20
N LYS A 28 -4.04 15.54 -3.36
CA LYS A 28 -4.77 15.78 -4.61
C LYS A 28 -5.50 14.51 -5.05
N GLU A 29 -4.80 13.39 -5.05
CA GLU A 29 -5.34 12.08 -5.42
C GLU A 29 -6.37 11.59 -4.39
N LEU A 30 -6.09 11.77 -3.10
CA LEU A 30 -7.02 11.42 -2.01
C LEU A 30 -8.36 12.15 -2.16
N ASN A 31 -8.36 13.42 -2.55
CA ASN A 31 -9.58 14.21 -2.75
C ASN A 31 -10.42 13.78 -3.98
N LEU A 32 -9.88 12.92 -4.84
CA LEU A 32 -10.63 12.33 -5.95
C LEU A 32 -11.40 11.06 -5.56
N LEU A 33 -11.11 10.48 -4.40
CA LEU A 33 -11.75 9.25 -3.96
C LEU A 33 -13.24 9.43 -3.69
N LYS A 34 -14.02 8.40 -3.99
CA LYS A 34 -15.44 8.35 -3.61
C LYS A 34 -15.58 8.31 -2.09
N SER A 35 -16.67 8.86 -1.57
CA SER A 35 -16.93 8.97 -0.12
C SER A 35 -16.96 7.65 0.66
N GLU A 36 -17.14 6.52 -0.02
CA GLU A 36 -17.18 5.17 0.58
C GLU A 36 -16.17 4.22 -0.09
N CYS A 37 -15.11 4.78 -0.68
CA CYS A 37 -14.07 3.99 -1.32
C CYS A 37 -13.27 3.16 -0.29
N PHE A 38 -12.81 1.97 -0.72
CA PHE A 38 -11.88 1.14 0.03
C PHE A 38 -10.52 1.10 -0.67
N VAL A 39 -9.47 1.59 -0.02
CA VAL A 39 -8.11 1.67 -0.59
C VAL A 39 -7.18 0.68 0.12
N ILE A 40 -6.50 -0.15 -0.65
CA ILE A 40 -5.60 -1.21 -0.16
C ILE A 40 -4.18 -0.93 -0.66
N ASN A 41 -3.22 -0.79 0.25
CA ASN A 41 -1.81 -0.70 -0.09
C ASN A 41 -1.01 -1.84 0.56
N LEU A 42 -0.66 -2.84 -0.25
CA LEU A 42 0.23 -3.95 0.10
C LEU A 42 1.54 -3.88 -0.70
N SER A 43 1.84 -2.74 -1.32
CA SER A 43 2.96 -2.61 -2.25
C SER A 43 4.22 -2.10 -1.56
N ARG A 44 4.31 -0.81 -1.30
CA ARG A 44 5.47 -0.17 -0.63
C ARG A 44 5.02 1.02 0.19
N GLY A 45 5.75 1.29 1.28
CA GLY A 45 5.65 2.54 2.03
C GLY A 45 6.00 3.75 1.17
N GLY A 46 5.46 4.91 1.49
CA GLY A 46 5.66 6.14 0.74
C GLY A 46 4.86 6.26 -0.56
N VAL A 47 4.23 5.19 -1.05
CA VAL A 47 3.34 5.25 -2.23
C VAL A 47 2.11 6.09 -1.94
N VAL A 48 1.55 5.94 -0.76
CA VAL A 48 0.54 6.85 -0.19
C VAL A 48 1.25 7.77 0.78
N ASN A 49 1.13 9.08 0.61
CA ASN A 49 1.71 10.05 1.52
C ASN A 49 1.01 9.98 2.89
N GLU A 50 1.71 9.55 3.92
CA GLU A 50 1.13 9.30 5.24
C GLU A 50 0.64 10.58 5.94
N ARG A 51 1.33 11.70 5.73
CA ARG A 51 0.93 13.01 6.27
C ARG A 51 -0.36 13.53 5.61
N ASP A 52 -0.42 13.40 4.29
CA ASP A 52 -1.61 13.81 3.53
C ASP A 52 -2.79 12.91 3.86
N LEU A 53 -2.55 11.60 4.00
CA LEU A 53 -3.56 10.64 4.42
C LEU A 53 -4.11 10.99 5.81
N PHE A 54 -3.24 11.33 6.77
CA PHE A 54 -3.68 11.77 8.09
C PHE A 54 -4.62 12.98 8.00
N ASN A 55 -4.20 14.04 7.30
CA ASN A 55 -4.99 15.26 7.14
C ASN A 55 -6.34 14.98 6.43
N PHE A 56 -6.33 14.11 5.43
CA PHE A 56 -7.51 13.72 4.68
C PHE A 56 -8.52 12.96 5.55
N LEU A 57 -8.06 12.01 6.36
CA LEU A 57 -8.92 11.14 7.18
C LEU A 57 -9.57 11.87 8.36
N VAL A 58 -9.01 12.97 8.82
CA VAL A 58 -9.65 13.83 9.83
C VAL A 58 -11.04 14.28 9.37
N LEU A 59 -11.23 14.50 8.07
CA LEU A 59 -12.47 14.99 7.47
C LEU A 59 -13.28 13.90 6.75
N ASN A 60 -12.67 12.75 6.44
CA ASN A 60 -13.24 11.72 5.56
C ASN A 60 -13.27 10.35 6.24
N GLN A 61 -14.11 10.21 7.26
CA GLN A 61 -14.14 9.00 8.11
C GLN A 61 -14.88 7.79 7.50
N ASN A 62 -15.57 7.97 6.38
CA ASN A 62 -16.31 6.88 5.72
C ASN A 62 -15.42 6.07 4.76
N ILE A 63 -14.31 6.65 4.29
CA ILE A 63 -13.37 5.95 3.41
C ILE A 63 -12.56 4.99 4.26
N GLN A 64 -12.39 3.76 3.77
CA GLN A 64 -11.66 2.71 4.47
C GLN A 64 -10.27 2.51 3.84
N PHE A 65 -9.28 2.27 4.66
CA PHE A 65 -7.94 1.91 4.20
C PHE A 65 -7.49 0.58 4.80
N ALA A 66 -6.71 -0.19 4.03
CA ALA A 66 -5.92 -1.32 4.53
C ALA A 66 -4.46 -1.12 4.12
N LEU A 67 -3.58 -1.00 5.11
CA LEU A 67 -2.17 -0.68 4.93
C LEU A 67 -1.30 -1.76 5.56
N ASP A 68 -0.48 -2.42 4.74
CA ASP A 68 0.53 -3.41 5.20
C ASP A 68 1.95 -2.83 5.19
N VAL A 69 2.13 -1.64 4.61
CA VAL A 69 3.43 -1.01 4.35
C VAL A 69 3.43 0.47 4.73
N PHE A 70 4.58 0.97 5.23
CA PHE A 70 4.73 2.33 5.74
C PHE A 70 6.10 2.91 5.37
N GLU A 71 6.21 4.25 5.40
CA GLU A 71 7.48 4.96 5.15
C GLU A 71 8.56 4.55 6.14
N ASN A 72 8.16 4.37 7.41
CA ASN A 72 9.04 3.90 8.47
C ASN A 72 8.42 2.69 9.16
N GLU A 73 9.12 1.57 9.19
CA GLU A 73 8.67 0.31 9.79
C GLU A 73 9.59 -0.13 10.93
N PRO A 74 9.07 -0.62 12.06
CA PRO A 74 7.65 -0.79 12.39
C PRO A 74 6.94 0.56 12.57
N TYR A 75 5.69 0.65 12.08
CA TYR A 75 4.93 1.90 12.14
C TYR A 75 4.48 2.23 13.57
N SER A 76 4.67 3.48 13.97
CA SER A 76 4.29 4.00 15.30
C SER A 76 3.66 5.40 15.23
N GLY A 77 3.13 5.80 14.07
CA GLY A 77 2.60 7.14 13.83
C GLY A 77 1.12 7.29 14.17
N ASP A 78 0.63 8.51 13.95
CA ASP A 78 -0.72 8.95 14.34
C ASP A 78 -1.86 8.30 13.56
N LEU A 79 -1.58 7.67 12.40
CA LEU A 79 -2.60 6.92 11.65
C LEU A 79 -3.21 5.78 12.48
N LEU A 80 -2.48 5.22 13.46
CA LEU A 80 -3.00 4.18 14.36
C LEU A 80 -4.24 4.61 15.16
N ASN A 81 -4.51 5.89 15.27
CA ASN A 81 -5.67 6.42 15.98
C ASN A 81 -6.98 6.36 15.15
N PHE A 82 -6.89 6.10 13.84
CA PHE A 82 -8.05 6.04 12.97
C PHE A 82 -8.70 4.65 12.97
N LYS A 83 -10.01 4.60 13.20
CA LYS A 83 -10.80 3.35 13.22
C LYS A 83 -11.11 2.81 11.82
N ASN A 84 -11.00 3.64 10.81
CA ASN A 84 -11.25 3.32 9.41
C ASN A 84 -9.96 2.93 8.65
N ILE A 85 -8.90 2.58 9.37
CA ILE A 85 -7.70 1.97 8.81
C ILE A 85 -7.51 0.59 9.45
N THR A 86 -7.32 -0.42 8.61
CA THR A 86 -6.81 -1.73 9.01
C THR A 86 -5.30 -1.76 8.79
N PHE A 87 -4.53 -2.14 9.80
CA PHE A 87 -3.08 -2.21 9.77
C PHE A 87 -2.59 -3.64 9.86
N THR A 88 -1.56 -3.96 9.08
CA THR A 88 -0.74 -5.16 9.25
C THR A 88 0.75 -4.79 9.20
N PRO A 89 1.64 -5.51 9.91
CA PRO A 89 3.04 -5.12 10.04
C PRO A 89 3.92 -5.71 8.91
N HIS A 90 3.60 -5.38 7.67
CA HIS A 90 4.32 -5.81 6.46
C HIS A 90 4.43 -7.34 6.36
N ILE A 91 3.29 -8.02 6.44
CA ILE A 91 3.20 -9.48 6.50
C ILE A 91 2.52 -10.12 5.29
N GLY A 92 2.28 -9.37 4.22
CA GLY A 92 1.58 -9.84 3.02
C GLY A 92 2.18 -11.12 2.39
N THR A 93 3.48 -11.36 2.58
CA THR A 93 4.18 -12.56 2.08
C THR A 93 4.61 -13.52 3.19
N TYR A 94 4.16 -13.33 4.42
CA TYR A 94 4.62 -14.09 5.59
C TYR A 94 3.94 -15.45 5.78
N THR A 95 3.16 -15.92 4.82
CA THR A 95 2.66 -17.30 4.86
C THR A 95 3.77 -18.30 4.55
N LYS A 96 3.69 -19.51 5.10
CA LYS A 96 4.65 -20.59 4.83
C LYS A 96 4.71 -20.91 3.34
N GLU A 97 3.56 -20.94 2.68
CA GLU A 97 3.42 -21.20 1.25
C GLU A 97 4.11 -20.13 0.41
N SER A 98 3.88 -18.86 0.70
CA SER A 98 4.49 -17.74 -0.03
C SER A 98 6.01 -17.72 0.13
N LYS A 99 6.52 -17.96 1.35
CA LYS A 99 7.97 -18.07 1.59
C LYS A 99 8.60 -19.20 0.79
N ASN A 100 8.02 -20.39 0.85
CA ASN A 100 8.51 -21.53 0.06
C ASN A 100 8.50 -21.26 -1.44
N LEU A 101 7.45 -20.62 -1.97
CA LEU A 101 7.38 -20.27 -3.39
C LEU A 101 8.46 -19.26 -3.78
N MET A 102 8.70 -18.22 -3.00
CA MET A 102 9.75 -17.22 -3.26
C MET A 102 11.15 -17.87 -3.25
N GLU A 103 11.45 -18.73 -2.27
CA GLU A 103 12.72 -19.42 -2.17
C GLU A 103 12.94 -20.37 -3.37
N MET A 104 11.93 -21.15 -3.74
CA MET A 104 11.98 -22.05 -4.89
C MET A 104 12.18 -21.30 -6.20
N GLU A 105 11.51 -20.18 -6.39
CA GLU A 105 11.64 -19.35 -7.59
C GLU A 105 13.04 -18.72 -7.69
N ALA A 106 13.59 -18.23 -6.59
CA ALA A 106 14.94 -17.70 -6.54
C ALA A 106 15.97 -18.77 -6.93
N VAL A 107 15.85 -20.00 -6.42
CA VAL A 107 16.74 -21.13 -6.78
C VAL A 107 16.60 -21.50 -8.25
N LYS A 108 15.37 -21.59 -8.79
CA LYS A 108 15.14 -21.87 -10.21
C LYS A 108 15.79 -20.83 -11.10
N ASN A 109 15.64 -19.54 -10.78
CA ASN A 109 16.22 -18.45 -11.56
C ASN A 109 17.76 -18.52 -11.55
N LEU A 110 18.37 -18.85 -10.41
CA LEU A 110 19.81 -19.06 -10.32
C LEU A 110 20.28 -20.24 -11.18
N ILE A 111 19.59 -21.39 -11.10
CA ILE A 111 19.92 -22.57 -11.92
C ILE A 111 19.82 -22.26 -13.40
N ASN A 112 18.77 -21.57 -13.82
CA ASN A 112 18.58 -21.17 -15.22
C ASN A 112 19.71 -20.25 -15.70
N TYR A 113 20.13 -19.29 -14.86
CA TYR A 113 21.25 -18.41 -15.19
C TYR A 113 22.58 -19.15 -15.31
N ILE A 114 22.87 -20.12 -14.44
CA ILE A 114 24.11 -20.89 -14.48
C ILE A 114 24.17 -21.81 -15.73
N ASN A 115 23.00 -22.27 -16.20
CA ASN A 115 22.89 -23.20 -17.34
C ASN A 115 22.71 -22.47 -18.71
N SER A 116 22.64 -21.14 -18.71
CA SER A 116 22.53 -20.34 -19.92
C SER A 116 23.90 -19.93 -20.45
#